data_057f002fe38fd5f371383f10bda3467d
#
_entry.id   057f002fe38fd5f371383f10bda3467d
#
_cell.length_a   1.000
_cell.length_b   1.000
_cell.length_c   1.000
_cell.angle_alpha   90.00
_cell.angle_beta   90.00
_cell.angle_gamma   90.00
#
_symmetry.space_group_name_H-M   'P 1'
#
loop_
_entity.id
_entity.type
_entity.pdbx_description
1 polymer ?
#
loop_
_entity_poly.entity_id
_entity_poly.type
_entity_poly.pdbx_seq_one_letter_code
_entity_poly.pdbx_strand_id
1 'polypeptide(L)'
;MPRDHSLAYDAGADPRIDLFAVLSKRMIGEITAAVAMLRLAAAHEPTGAARQALNDAADQLRDQARLQHALEAPAWGQTIDLSDNLEALCAALSQAKLQRDGIRLGLVCDPVAIDARRCWLVSLIVAELVGSAASHAPWGEGRQIAIRVGVADGEVYCEVGRVGRGWGCGLSRVINLVSLLHGRIEWSMGPHGEGARLTFPADCDPGPTTRH
;
A
#
# COMPACT_ATOMS: atom_id res chain seq x y z
N MET A 1 -23.80 42.69 13.50
CA MET A 1 -23.17 41.58 14.19
C MET A 1 -22.53 40.68 13.16
N PRO A 2 -21.21 40.66 12.98
CA PRO A 2 -20.54 39.74 12.08
C PRO A 2 -20.46 38.38 12.75
N ARG A 3 -20.86 37.33 12.02
CA ARG A 3 -20.69 35.94 12.43
C ARG A 3 -19.23 35.56 12.20
N ASP A 4 -18.53 35.35 13.27
CA ASP A 4 -17.20 34.74 13.34
C ASP A 4 -17.30 33.31 12.80
N HIS A 5 -16.90 33.08 11.56
CA HIS A 5 -16.57 31.75 11.05
C HIS A 5 -15.15 31.40 11.52
N SER A 6 -15.06 31.05 12.78
CA SER A 6 -13.87 30.33 13.27
C SER A 6 -13.82 28.99 12.54
N LEU A 7 -12.99 28.92 11.50
CA LEU A 7 -12.52 27.65 10.97
C LEU A 7 -11.75 26.95 12.07
N ALA A 8 -12.41 26.03 12.76
CA ALA A 8 -11.76 25.10 13.67
C ALA A 8 -10.73 24.31 12.82
N TYR A 9 -9.49 24.73 12.88
CA TYR A 9 -8.36 23.99 12.35
C TYR A 9 -8.26 22.72 13.21
N ASP A 10 -8.61 21.59 12.61
CA ASP A 10 -8.55 20.29 13.25
C ASP A 10 -7.07 20.01 13.59
N ALA A 11 -6.73 20.12 14.89
CA ALA A 11 -5.37 20.08 15.40
C ALA A 11 -4.69 18.71 15.31
N GLY A 12 -5.27 17.77 14.54
CA GLY A 12 -4.78 16.41 14.37
C GLY A 12 -4.20 16.08 12.99
N ALA A 13 -4.37 16.93 11.98
CA ALA A 13 -3.87 16.65 10.63
C ALA A 13 -2.41 17.09 10.50
N ASP A 14 -1.51 16.13 10.22
CA ASP A 14 -0.13 16.45 9.83
C ASP A 14 -0.15 17.06 8.41
N PRO A 15 0.27 18.34 8.21
CA PRO A 15 0.23 19.02 6.92
C PRO A 15 0.95 18.25 5.80
N ARG A 16 1.89 17.38 6.15
CA ARG A 16 2.62 16.53 5.20
C ARG A 16 1.72 15.45 4.61
N ILE A 17 0.79 14.93 5.41
CA ILE A 17 -0.15 13.89 5.00
C ILE A 17 -1.20 14.50 4.07
N ASP A 18 -1.69 15.71 4.38
CA ASP A 18 -2.64 16.42 3.52
C ASP A 18 -2.02 16.73 2.15
N LEU A 19 -0.77 17.18 2.13
CA LEU A 19 -0.04 17.41 0.88
C LEU A 19 0.10 16.12 0.07
N PHE A 20 0.42 15.01 0.74
CA PHE A 20 0.51 13.71 0.08
C PHE A 20 -0.83 13.29 -0.54
N ALA A 21 -1.94 13.45 0.19
CA ALA A 21 -3.28 13.14 -0.31
C ALA A 21 -3.65 13.98 -1.54
N VAL A 22 -3.34 15.28 -1.54
CA VAL A 22 -3.56 16.17 -2.69
C VAL A 22 -2.74 15.72 -3.89
N LEU A 23 -1.45 15.42 -3.70
CA LEU A 23 -0.57 14.98 -4.78
C LEU A 23 -1.00 13.63 -5.36
N SER A 24 -1.42 12.68 -4.50
CA SER A 24 -1.93 11.37 -4.92
C SER A 24 -3.18 11.51 -5.78
N LYS A 25 -4.16 12.33 -5.36
CA LYS A 25 -5.37 12.60 -6.15
C LYS A 25 -5.06 13.23 -7.50
N ARG A 26 -4.14 14.18 -7.54
CA ARG A 26 -3.71 14.80 -8.80
C ARG A 26 -3.07 13.77 -9.72
N MET A 27 -2.17 12.94 -9.22
CA MET A 27 -1.50 11.88 -10.00
C MET A 27 -2.51 10.88 -10.57
N ILE A 28 -3.51 10.45 -9.78
CA ILE A 28 -4.58 9.56 -10.25
C ILE A 28 -5.37 10.23 -11.39
N GLY A 29 -5.68 11.52 -11.25
CA GLY A 29 -6.36 12.27 -12.31
C GLY A 29 -5.56 12.34 -13.62
N GLU A 30 -4.25 12.57 -13.54
CA GLU A 30 -3.36 12.59 -14.70
C GLU A 30 -3.26 11.20 -15.37
N ILE A 31 -3.16 10.13 -14.57
CA ILE A 31 -3.17 8.75 -15.10
C ILE A 31 -4.50 8.43 -15.79
N THR A 32 -5.63 8.82 -15.19
CA THR A 32 -6.97 8.60 -15.76
C THR A 32 -7.12 9.32 -17.10
N ALA A 33 -6.62 10.55 -17.21
CA ALA A 33 -6.62 11.30 -18.48
C ALA A 33 -5.73 10.60 -19.53
N ALA A 34 -4.56 10.10 -19.15
CA ALA A 34 -3.68 9.35 -20.06
C ALA A 34 -4.35 8.07 -20.56
N VAL A 35 -5.05 7.32 -19.70
CA VAL A 35 -5.84 6.14 -20.10
C VAL A 35 -6.90 6.50 -21.15
N ALA A 36 -7.62 7.61 -20.95
CA ALA A 36 -8.64 8.05 -21.90
C ALA A 36 -8.02 8.41 -23.27
N MET A 37 -6.88 9.10 -23.29
CA MET A 37 -6.15 9.42 -24.52
C MET A 37 -5.66 8.19 -25.25
N LEU A 38 -5.10 7.20 -24.56
CA LEU A 38 -4.66 5.95 -25.16
C LEU A 38 -5.82 5.15 -25.76
N ARG A 39 -6.96 5.11 -25.09
CA ARG A 39 -8.17 4.46 -25.60
C ARG A 39 -8.72 5.16 -26.86
N LEU A 40 -8.69 6.49 -26.86
CA LEU A 40 -9.08 7.27 -28.04
C LEU A 40 -8.14 7.03 -29.21
N ALA A 41 -6.82 7.02 -28.98
CA ALA A 41 -5.83 6.71 -30.01
C ALA A 41 -6.01 5.28 -30.54
N ALA A 42 -6.23 4.29 -29.66
CA ALA A 42 -6.50 2.91 -30.07
C ALA A 42 -7.76 2.78 -30.95
N ALA A 43 -8.80 3.57 -30.70
CA ALA A 43 -10.03 3.56 -31.48
C ALA A 43 -9.82 4.07 -32.92
N HIS A 44 -8.86 4.95 -33.14
CA HIS A 44 -8.54 5.54 -34.45
C HIS A 44 -7.37 4.80 -35.18
N GLU A 45 -6.71 3.88 -34.50
CA GLU A 45 -5.56 3.14 -35.07
C GLU A 45 -6.02 2.06 -36.04
N PRO A 46 -5.60 2.09 -37.32
CA PRO A 46 -6.03 1.14 -38.33
C PRO A 46 -5.35 -0.23 -38.18
N THR A 47 -4.12 -0.28 -37.64
CA THR A 47 -3.35 -1.53 -37.53
C THR A 47 -3.69 -2.29 -36.24
N GLY A 48 -3.96 -3.60 -36.38
CA GLY A 48 -4.33 -4.43 -35.22
C GLY A 48 -3.26 -4.48 -34.14
N ALA A 49 -1.98 -4.58 -34.54
CA ALA A 49 -0.86 -4.66 -33.60
C ALA A 49 -0.68 -3.36 -32.78
N ALA A 50 -0.72 -2.18 -33.42
CA ALA A 50 -0.59 -0.91 -32.74
C ALA A 50 -1.81 -0.64 -31.83
N ARG A 51 -3.02 -0.96 -32.31
CA ARG A 51 -4.24 -0.88 -31.49
C ARG A 51 -4.13 -1.73 -30.23
N GLN A 52 -3.63 -2.97 -30.35
CA GLN A 52 -3.43 -3.85 -29.21
C GLN A 52 -2.42 -3.26 -28.23
N ALA A 53 -1.28 -2.76 -28.70
CA ALA A 53 -0.25 -2.15 -27.85
C ALA A 53 -0.79 -0.92 -27.07
N LEU A 54 -1.61 -0.08 -27.71
CA LEU A 54 -2.26 1.06 -27.06
C LEU A 54 -3.26 0.63 -25.98
N ASN A 55 -4.04 -0.43 -26.26
CA ASN A 55 -4.96 -0.99 -25.28
C ASN A 55 -4.22 -1.60 -24.09
N ASP A 56 -3.15 -2.35 -24.32
CA ASP A 56 -2.33 -2.95 -23.26
C ASP A 56 -1.70 -1.87 -22.37
N ALA A 57 -1.20 -0.78 -22.98
CA ALA A 57 -0.69 0.36 -22.24
C ALA A 57 -1.78 1.05 -21.40
N ALA A 58 -2.99 1.23 -21.95
CA ALA A 58 -4.12 1.80 -21.23
C ALA A 58 -4.55 0.92 -20.06
N ASP A 59 -4.55 -0.40 -20.21
CA ASP A 59 -4.87 -1.35 -19.14
C ASP A 59 -3.81 -1.31 -18.03
N GLN A 60 -2.53 -1.23 -18.40
CA GLN A 60 -1.44 -1.09 -17.44
C GLN A 60 -1.55 0.17 -16.59
N LEU A 61 -1.84 1.30 -17.20
CA LEU A 61 -2.04 2.56 -16.48
C LEU A 61 -3.29 2.51 -15.59
N ARG A 62 -4.36 1.84 -16.04
CA ARG A 62 -5.57 1.67 -15.22
C ARG A 62 -5.28 0.82 -13.98
N ASP A 63 -4.52 -0.27 -14.10
CA ASP A 63 -4.12 -1.09 -12.96
C ASP A 63 -3.23 -0.32 -12.01
N GLN A 64 -2.33 0.54 -12.53
CA GLN A 64 -1.53 1.44 -11.72
C GLN A 64 -2.40 2.47 -10.97
N ALA A 65 -3.43 3.02 -11.62
CA ALA A 65 -4.37 3.94 -10.96
C ALA A 65 -5.14 3.25 -9.82
N ARG A 66 -5.58 2.00 -10.02
CA ARG A 66 -6.22 1.19 -8.96
C ARG A 66 -5.31 0.98 -7.76
N LEU A 67 -4.02 0.70 -8.00
CA LEU A 67 -3.05 0.58 -6.92
C LEU A 67 -2.88 1.89 -6.16
N GLN A 68 -2.82 3.03 -6.86
CA GLN A 68 -2.75 4.34 -6.21
C GLN A 68 -4.01 4.64 -5.37
N HIS A 69 -5.20 4.26 -5.85
CA HIS A 69 -6.44 4.36 -5.08
C HIS A 69 -6.40 3.51 -3.81
N ALA A 70 -5.90 2.28 -3.89
CA ALA A 70 -5.77 1.41 -2.72
C ALA A 70 -4.76 1.92 -1.68
N LEU A 71 -3.90 2.87 -2.07
CA LEU A 71 -2.91 3.53 -1.21
C LEU A 71 -3.30 4.97 -0.82
N GLU A 72 -4.51 5.43 -1.17
CA GLU A 72 -4.98 6.74 -0.74
C GLU A 72 -5.18 6.78 0.77
N ALA A 73 -4.87 7.94 1.36
CA ALA A 73 -5.13 8.17 2.77
C ALA A 73 -6.65 8.17 3.03
N PRO A 74 -7.14 7.34 3.95
CA PRO A 74 -8.56 7.31 4.30
C PRO A 74 -8.96 8.57 5.09
N ALA A 75 -10.27 8.76 5.33
CA ALA A 75 -10.74 9.76 6.27
C ALA A 75 -10.25 9.42 7.69
N TRP A 76 -9.66 10.40 8.38
CA TRP A 76 -9.13 10.22 9.73
C TRP A 76 -10.24 10.03 10.77
N GLY A 77 -9.88 9.38 11.89
CA GLY A 77 -10.79 9.18 13.01
C GLY A 77 -11.76 8.01 12.87
N GLN A 78 -11.60 7.18 11.83
CA GLN A 78 -12.36 5.95 11.66
C GLN A 78 -11.53 4.74 12.07
N THR A 79 -12.21 3.70 12.55
CA THR A 79 -11.65 2.36 12.71
C THR A 79 -11.90 1.57 11.44
N ILE A 80 -10.88 0.90 10.93
CA ILE A 80 -10.90 0.14 9.68
C ILE A 80 -10.47 -1.28 10.00
N ASP A 81 -11.12 -2.26 9.36
CA ASP A 81 -10.63 -3.63 9.36
C ASP A 81 -9.40 -3.72 8.44
N LEU A 82 -8.26 -4.08 9.04
CA LEU A 82 -7.00 -4.21 8.32
C LEU A 82 -7.06 -5.33 7.28
N SER A 83 -7.83 -6.41 7.53
CA SER A 83 -7.94 -7.53 6.60
C SER A 83 -8.60 -7.11 5.29
N ASP A 84 -9.74 -6.44 5.34
CA ASP A 84 -10.45 -5.95 4.16
C ASP A 84 -9.59 -4.99 3.34
N ASN A 85 -8.89 -4.09 4.03
CA ASN A 85 -8.00 -3.12 3.39
C ASN A 85 -6.82 -3.80 2.68
N LEU A 86 -6.17 -4.77 3.34
CA LEU A 86 -5.06 -5.51 2.75
C LEU A 86 -5.50 -6.45 1.63
N GLU A 87 -6.69 -7.02 1.67
CA GLU A 87 -7.24 -7.81 0.55
C GLU A 87 -7.37 -6.94 -0.71
N ALA A 88 -7.96 -5.75 -0.58
CA ALA A 88 -8.08 -4.79 -1.68
C ALA A 88 -6.70 -4.37 -2.22
N LEU A 89 -5.74 -4.08 -1.33
CA LEU A 89 -4.37 -3.73 -1.69
C LEU A 89 -3.66 -4.88 -2.41
N CYS A 90 -3.76 -6.11 -1.90
CA CYS A 90 -3.14 -7.29 -2.51
C CYS A 90 -3.69 -7.57 -3.91
N ALA A 91 -5.01 -7.41 -4.11
CA ALA A 91 -5.63 -7.53 -5.43
C ALA A 91 -5.06 -6.47 -6.40
N ALA A 92 -4.95 -5.22 -5.97
CA ALA A 92 -4.39 -4.13 -6.78
C ALA A 92 -2.90 -4.33 -7.09
N LEU A 93 -2.08 -4.76 -6.11
CA LEU A 93 -0.66 -5.08 -6.30
C LEU A 93 -0.47 -6.25 -7.29
N SER A 94 -1.29 -7.28 -7.17
CA SER A 94 -1.25 -8.44 -8.07
C SER A 94 -1.49 -8.01 -9.51
N GLN A 95 -2.53 -7.23 -9.77
CA GLN A 95 -2.89 -6.76 -11.11
C GLN A 95 -1.85 -5.78 -11.67
N ALA A 96 -1.44 -4.78 -10.88
CA ALA A 96 -0.57 -3.72 -11.36
C ALA A 96 0.89 -4.14 -11.59
N LYS A 97 1.40 -5.11 -10.80
CA LYS A 97 2.85 -5.39 -10.75
C LYS A 97 3.22 -6.86 -10.89
N LEU A 98 2.47 -7.79 -10.29
CA LEU A 98 2.97 -9.14 -10.04
C LEU A 98 2.55 -10.16 -11.11
N GLN A 99 1.33 -10.06 -11.63
CA GLN A 99 0.79 -11.06 -12.59
C GLN A 99 1.62 -11.16 -13.87
N ARG A 100 2.14 -10.03 -14.37
CA ARG A 100 2.97 -9.99 -15.58
C ARG A 100 4.28 -10.75 -15.41
N ASP A 101 4.83 -10.73 -14.19
CA ASP A 101 6.07 -11.41 -13.85
C ASP A 101 5.83 -12.84 -13.36
N GLY A 102 4.58 -13.33 -13.41
CA GLY A 102 4.18 -14.64 -12.94
C GLY A 102 4.34 -14.83 -11.43
N ILE A 103 4.30 -13.75 -10.66
CA ILE A 103 4.45 -13.78 -9.19
C ILE A 103 3.06 -13.92 -8.56
N ARG A 104 2.89 -14.90 -7.68
CA ARG A 104 1.67 -15.09 -6.89
C ARG A 104 1.80 -14.37 -5.55
N LEU A 105 0.78 -13.63 -5.16
CA LEU A 105 0.67 -12.99 -3.85
C LEU A 105 -0.42 -13.70 -3.06
N GLY A 106 -0.07 -14.21 -1.88
CA GLY A 106 -1.01 -14.82 -0.93
C GLY A 106 -1.13 -13.96 0.31
N LEU A 107 -2.35 -13.82 0.82
CA LEU A 107 -2.67 -13.15 2.08
C LEU A 107 -3.36 -14.13 3.03
N VAL A 108 -2.89 -14.16 4.26
CA VAL A 108 -3.58 -14.78 5.40
C VAL A 108 -3.65 -13.70 6.48
N CYS A 109 -4.85 -13.26 6.80
CA CYS A 109 -5.06 -12.15 7.72
C CYS A 109 -6.19 -12.52 8.70
N ASP A 110 -5.90 -12.38 9.99
CA ASP A 110 -6.95 -12.40 11.01
C ASP A 110 -7.67 -11.04 11.02
N PRO A 111 -8.97 -10.98 11.34
CA PRO A 111 -9.68 -9.70 11.48
C PRO A 111 -9.01 -8.83 12.56
N VAL A 112 -8.55 -7.66 12.18
CA VAL A 112 -7.86 -6.73 13.08
C VAL A 112 -8.39 -5.31 12.82
N ALA A 113 -9.10 -4.77 13.81
CA ALA A 113 -9.60 -3.40 13.75
C ALA A 113 -8.55 -2.43 14.28
N ILE A 114 -8.12 -1.48 13.45
CA ILE A 114 -7.15 -0.45 13.80
C ILE A 114 -7.61 0.93 13.31
N ASP A 115 -7.00 1.99 13.82
CA ASP A 115 -7.30 3.33 13.31
C ASP A 115 -6.86 3.51 11.84
N ALA A 116 -7.57 4.39 11.14
CA ALA A 116 -7.39 4.62 9.71
C ALA A 116 -5.95 5.04 9.35
N ARG A 117 -5.27 5.82 10.20
CA ARG A 117 -3.89 6.26 9.96
C ARG A 117 -2.92 5.09 10.02
N ARG A 118 -3.06 4.23 11.04
CA ARG A 118 -2.23 3.03 11.17
C ARG A 118 -2.48 2.06 10.01
N CYS A 119 -3.76 1.84 9.66
CA CYS A 119 -4.14 1.01 8.52
C CYS A 119 -3.46 1.50 7.23
N TRP A 120 -3.48 2.80 6.98
CA TRP A 120 -2.82 3.41 5.82
C TRP A 120 -1.29 3.24 5.85
N LEU A 121 -0.64 3.46 7.00
CA LEU A 121 0.81 3.28 7.15
C LEU A 121 1.21 1.81 6.92
N VAL A 122 0.45 0.85 7.44
CA VAL A 122 0.67 -0.58 7.18
C VAL A 122 0.54 -0.88 5.70
N SER A 123 -0.47 -0.33 5.01
CA SER A 123 -0.66 -0.50 3.56
C SER A 123 0.53 0.00 2.75
N LEU A 124 1.07 1.17 3.10
CA LEU A 124 2.28 1.71 2.47
C LEU A 124 3.50 0.82 2.71
N ILE A 125 3.70 0.34 3.95
CA ILE A 125 4.81 -0.55 4.29
C ILE A 125 4.68 -1.88 3.51
N VAL A 126 3.51 -2.49 3.49
CA VAL A 126 3.25 -3.73 2.76
C VAL A 126 3.52 -3.54 1.27
N ALA A 127 3.05 -2.44 0.67
CA ALA A 127 3.28 -2.16 -0.75
C ALA A 127 4.78 -2.00 -1.08
N GLU A 128 5.56 -1.33 -0.22
CA GLU A 128 7.02 -1.21 -0.38
C GLU A 128 7.72 -2.55 -0.20
N LEU A 129 7.35 -3.34 0.81
CA LEU A 129 7.91 -4.67 1.05
C LEU A 129 7.63 -5.63 -0.11
N VAL A 130 6.37 -5.70 -0.58
CA VAL A 130 5.98 -6.53 -1.73
C VAL A 130 6.70 -6.06 -3.00
N GLY A 131 6.77 -4.75 -3.25
CA GLY A 131 7.49 -4.18 -4.38
C GLY A 131 8.99 -4.52 -4.35
N SER A 132 9.61 -4.43 -3.18
CA SER A 132 11.01 -4.83 -2.97
C SER A 132 11.20 -6.33 -3.19
N ALA A 133 10.34 -7.16 -2.62
CA ALA A 133 10.37 -8.60 -2.80
C ALA A 133 10.21 -9.02 -4.28
N ALA A 134 9.39 -8.29 -5.04
CA ALA A 134 9.15 -8.56 -6.46
C ALA A 134 10.32 -8.17 -7.36
N SER A 135 11.01 -7.07 -7.05
CA SER A 135 12.02 -6.47 -7.93
C SER A 135 13.38 -7.18 -7.93
N HIS A 136 13.64 -8.04 -6.97
CA HIS A 136 14.97 -8.64 -6.79
C HIS A 136 14.95 -10.14 -7.05
N ALA A 137 15.67 -10.55 -8.10
CA ALA A 137 15.99 -11.96 -8.41
C ALA A 137 17.26 -12.40 -7.65
N PRO A 138 17.55 -13.72 -7.47
CA PRO A 138 16.87 -14.82 -8.15
C PRO A 138 15.68 -15.35 -7.37
N TRP A 139 14.61 -15.65 -8.11
CA TRP A 139 13.51 -16.44 -7.58
C TRP A 139 13.91 -17.91 -7.55
N GLY A 140 13.65 -18.59 -6.44
CA GLY A 140 13.67 -20.04 -6.38
C GLY A 140 12.49 -20.67 -7.16
N GLU A 141 12.31 -21.98 -7.06
CA GLU A 141 11.12 -22.62 -7.61
C GLU A 141 9.85 -22.05 -6.93
N GLY A 142 8.91 -21.58 -7.75
CA GLY A 142 7.65 -21.01 -7.28
C GLY A 142 7.75 -19.52 -6.89
N ARG A 143 7.53 -18.63 -7.85
CA ARG A 143 7.47 -17.18 -7.62
C ARG A 143 6.26 -16.84 -6.76
N GLN A 144 6.46 -16.79 -5.44
CA GLN A 144 5.40 -16.51 -4.48
C GLN A 144 5.87 -15.55 -3.39
N ILE A 145 5.02 -14.59 -3.08
CA ILE A 145 5.11 -13.72 -1.92
C ILE A 145 3.94 -14.06 -1.01
N ALA A 146 4.18 -14.23 0.28
CA ALA A 146 3.16 -14.49 1.27
C ALA A 146 3.11 -13.35 2.28
N ILE A 147 1.91 -12.92 2.62
CA ILE A 147 1.64 -11.93 3.67
C ILE A 147 0.85 -12.65 4.76
N ARG A 148 1.24 -12.48 6.02
CA ARG A 148 0.50 -12.94 7.19
C ARG A 148 0.31 -11.79 8.15
N VAL A 149 -0.91 -11.63 8.63
CA VAL A 149 -1.25 -10.59 9.61
C VAL A 149 -2.05 -11.21 10.73
N GLY A 150 -1.78 -10.79 11.95
CA GLY A 150 -2.52 -11.24 13.12
C GLY A 150 -2.13 -10.44 14.35
N VAL A 151 -2.66 -10.86 15.50
CA VAL A 151 -2.37 -10.26 16.80
C VAL A 151 -1.71 -11.32 17.68
N ALA A 152 -0.60 -10.95 18.31
CA ALA A 152 0.08 -11.78 19.31
C ALA A 152 0.64 -10.89 20.41
N ASP A 153 0.46 -11.28 21.66
CA ASP A 153 1.00 -10.61 22.86
C ASP A 153 0.62 -9.11 22.95
N GLY A 154 -0.59 -8.73 22.45
CA GLY A 154 -1.05 -7.34 22.45
C GLY A 154 -0.46 -6.48 21.33
N GLU A 155 0.29 -7.07 20.41
CA GLU A 155 0.84 -6.40 19.23
C GLU A 155 0.23 -6.95 17.94
N VAL A 156 0.00 -6.09 16.96
CA VAL A 156 -0.28 -6.49 15.59
C VAL A 156 1.03 -6.83 14.91
N TYR A 157 1.10 -7.97 14.26
CA TYR A 157 2.22 -8.33 13.40
C TYR A 157 1.79 -8.42 11.94
N CYS A 158 2.68 -8.04 11.04
CA CYS A 158 2.55 -8.22 9.61
C CYS A 158 3.85 -8.79 9.06
N GLU A 159 3.79 -10.00 8.53
CA GLU A 159 4.94 -10.69 7.91
C GLU A 159 4.79 -10.66 6.39
N VAL A 160 5.84 -10.25 5.69
CA VAL A 160 5.96 -10.38 4.25
C VAL A 160 7.13 -11.29 3.96
N GLY A 161 6.87 -12.46 3.38
CA GLY A 161 7.88 -13.45 3.07
C GLY A 161 7.92 -13.79 1.58
N ARG A 162 9.10 -14.19 1.08
CA ARG A 162 9.28 -14.69 -0.29
C ARG A 162 10.17 -15.92 -0.31
N VAL A 163 9.97 -16.78 -1.29
CA VAL A 163 10.89 -17.86 -1.60
C VAL A 163 12.07 -17.31 -2.41
N GLY A 164 13.31 -17.49 -1.94
CA GLY A 164 14.52 -16.99 -2.56
C GLY A 164 15.28 -15.98 -1.70
N ARG A 165 16.42 -15.48 -2.19
CA ARG A 165 17.30 -14.55 -1.46
C ARG A 165 17.35 -13.17 -2.13
N GLY A 166 17.65 -12.14 -1.36
CA GLY A 166 17.94 -10.78 -1.82
C GLY A 166 16.74 -9.83 -1.68
N TRP A 167 16.55 -9.27 -0.50
CA TRP A 167 15.73 -8.08 -0.33
C TRP A 167 16.50 -6.87 -0.88
N GLY A 168 15.84 -6.12 -1.75
CA GLY A 168 16.48 -4.99 -2.39
C GLY A 168 16.52 -3.70 -1.60
N CYS A 169 17.15 -2.71 -2.23
CA CYS A 169 17.24 -1.35 -1.73
C CYS A 169 15.86 -0.67 -1.67
N GLY A 170 15.47 -0.17 -0.55
CA GLY A 170 14.17 0.50 -0.29
C GLY A 170 13.90 0.60 1.21
N LEU A 171 14.79 0.02 2.01
CA LEU A 171 14.66 -0.12 3.45
C LEU A 171 14.53 1.21 4.19
N SER A 172 15.14 2.30 3.71
CA SER A 172 15.06 3.62 4.35
C SER A 172 13.64 4.18 4.41
N ARG A 173 12.83 3.96 3.35
CA ARG A 173 11.43 4.39 3.35
C ARG A 173 10.61 3.58 4.32
N VAL A 174 10.81 2.27 4.35
CA VAL A 174 10.11 1.36 5.28
C VAL A 174 10.44 1.73 6.72
N ILE A 175 11.71 1.98 7.06
CA ILE A 175 12.13 2.36 8.42
C ILE A 175 11.44 3.66 8.86
N ASN A 176 11.33 4.66 7.98
CA ASN A 176 10.63 5.91 8.31
C ASN A 176 9.14 5.69 8.57
N LEU A 177 8.47 4.86 7.76
CA LEU A 177 7.05 4.54 7.96
C LEU A 177 6.83 3.73 9.24
N VAL A 178 7.71 2.78 9.54
CA VAL A 178 7.68 1.98 10.79
C VAL A 178 7.82 2.87 12.02
N SER A 179 8.69 3.88 11.97
CA SER A 179 8.84 4.85 13.06
C SER A 179 7.55 5.64 13.31
N LEU A 180 6.78 5.97 12.26
CA LEU A 180 5.48 6.66 12.39
C LEU A 180 4.39 5.77 13.00
N LEU A 181 4.54 4.44 12.91
CA LEU A 181 3.67 3.46 13.55
C LEU A 181 4.05 3.19 15.02
N HIS A 182 5.17 3.75 15.51
CA HIS A 182 5.80 3.35 16.78
C HIS A 182 6.07 1.84 16.83
N GLY A 183 6.35 1.25 15.66
CA GLY A 183 6.60 -0.17 15.49
C GLY A 183 8.07 -0.51 15.38
N ARG A 184 8.32 -1.80 15.16
CA ARG A 184 9.65 -2.35 14.83
C ARG A 184 9.55 -3.24 13.60
N ILE A 185 10.65 -3.37 12.88
CA ILE A 185 10.76 -4.30 11.75
C ILE A 185 11.96 -5.19 11.96
N GLU A 186 11.76 -6.47 11.78
CA GLU A 186 12.78 -7.51 11.88
C GLU A 186 12.92 -8.22 10.55
N TRP A 187 14.15 -8.51 10.17
CA TRP A 187 14.46 -9.24 8.95
C TRP A 187 14.82 -10.66 9.30
N SER A 188 14.19 -11.61 8.65
CA SER A 188 14.44 -13.04 8.86
C SER A 188 15.00 -13.68 7.60
N MET A 189 15.98 -14.57 7.81
CA MET A 189 16.50 -15.46 6.78
C MET A 189 16.26 -16.88 7.25
N GLY A 190 15.46 -17.62 6.50
CA GLY A 190 15.11 -18.99 6.85
C GLY A 190 15.37 -19.97 5.69
N PRO A 191 15.24 -21.29 5.96
CA PRO A 191 15.43 -22.34 4.94
C PRO A 191 14.44 -22.22 3.78
N HIS A 192 13.31 -21.55 4.00
CA HIS A 192 12.23 -21.37 3.01
C HIS A 192 12.26 -20.03 2.31
N GLY A 193 13.22 -19.14 2.63
CA GLY A 193 13.33 -17.82 2.01
C GLY A 193 13.64 -16.71 3.02
N GLU A 194 13.47 -15.50 2.55
CA GLU A 194 13.67 -14.27 3.32
C GLU A 194 12.34 -13.61 3.63
N GLY A 195 12.27 -12.90 4.76
CA GLY A 195 11.07 -12.20 5.19
C GLY A 195 11.35 -10.95 6.00
N ALA A 196 10.33 -10.12 6.11
CA ALA A 196 10.27 -8.98 7.00
C ALA A 196 9.06 -9.13 7.91
N ARG A 197 9.24 -8.92 9.20
CA ARG A 197 8.17 -8.88 10.20
C ARG A 197 8.08 -7.50 10.81
N LEU A 198 7.00 -6.82 10.53
CA LEU A 198 6.58 -5.58 11.18
C LEU A 198 5.77 -5.93 12.42
N THR A 199 6.03 -5.27 13.54
CA THR A 199 5.19 -5.34 14.75
C THR A 199 4.94 -3.95 15.30
N PHE A 200 3.73 -3.72 15.82
CA PHE A 200 3.34 -2.46 16.45
C PHE A 200 2.20 -2.72 17.47
N PRO A 201 2.02 -1.85 18.49
CA PRO A 201 0.96 -2.04 19.49
C PRO A 201 -0.42 -2.11 18.87
N ALA A 202 -1.26 -3.06 19.32
CA ALA A 202 -2.64 -3.21 18.83
C ALA A 202 -3.54 -2.06 19.31
N ASP A 203 -3.34 -1.59 20.53
CA ASP A 203 -4.15 -0.53 21.14
C ASP A 203 -3.77 0.85 20.60
N CYS A 204 -4.78 1.63 20.21
CA CYS A 204 -4.64 3.07 20.11
C CYS A 204 -4.48 3.63 21.53
N ASP A 205 -3.28 4.07 21.90
CA ASP A 205 -3.16 4.93 23.06
C ASP A 205 -3.97 6.21 22.75
N PRO A 206 -5.11 6.47 23.43
CA PRO A 206 -5.76 7.76 23.32
C PRO A 206 -4.76 8.76 23.89
N GLY A 207 -4.15 9.56 23.00
CA GLY A 207 -3.13 10.54 23.35
C GLY A 207 -3.43 11.26 24.66
N PRO A 208 -2.46 11.88 25.33
CA PRO A 208 -2.54 12.32 26.71
C PRO A 208 -3.80 13.15 26.94
N THR A 209 -4.74 12.55 27.66
CA THR A 209 -5.92 13.26 28.17
C THR A 209 -5.38 14.37 29.05
N THR A 210 -5.32 15.59 28.56
CA THR A 210 -5.12 16.79 29.36
C THR A 210 -6.24 16.83 30.39
N ARG A 211 -5.96 16.32 31.60
CA ARG A 211 -6.79 16.57 32.76
C ARG A 211 -6.67 18.07 33.07
N HIS A 212 -7.76 18.77 32.87
CA HIS A 212 -7.98 20.09 33.44
C HIS A 212 -8.24 19.99 34.96
#